data_b9df7d3cf487203d92ac28704be17efc
#
_entry.id   b9df7d3cf487203d92ac28704be17efc
#
_cell.length_a   1.000
_cell.length_b   1.000
_cell.length_c   1.000
_cell.angle_alpha   90.00
_cell.angle_beta   90.00
_cell.angle_gamma   90.00
#
_symmetry.space_group_name_H-M   'P 1'
#
loop_
_entity.id
_entity.type
_entity.pdbx_description
1 polymer ?
#
loop_
_entity_poly.entity_id
_entity_poly.type
_entity_poly.pdbx_seq_one_letter_code
_entity_poly.pdbx_strand_id
1 'polypeptide(L)'
;RLTLLALLRAADVLPGTALQAAFCGEPGHPVYLPLSLVPAILAHDGREGLRGALASVPCRQVPVADAAMLLDMDTPEQYADLQDRAACHDALTRDEAEGLLLQAGVPERGLRHALAVGRVAEALCAALAEARGEKAPVETALALASGLTHDICKGVHGHEAAGGRLLARLGLARMATIVAAHRDQSVPAEKKLGAHELVYLADKYCRGGIWVPVARRFAQK
;
A
#
# COMPACT_ATOMS: atom_id res chain seq x y z
N ARG A 1 9.42 -1.65 -6.73
CA ARG A 1 9.24 -0.34 -7.36
C ARG A 1 8.98 0.76 -6.32
N LEU A 2 8.05 0.55 -5.39
CA LEU A 2 7.74 1.51 -4.30
C LEU A 2 8.96 1.85 -3.47
N THR A 3 9.65 0.82 -3.00
CA THR A 3 10.86 0.92 -2.19
C THR A 3 11.96 1.70 -2.88
N LEU A 4 12.27 1.39 -4.15
CA LEU A 4 13.30 2.10 -4.91
C LEU A 4 12.97 3.58 -5.08
N LEU A 5 11.72 3.93 -5.39
CA LEU A 5 11.29 5.32 -5.52
C LEU A 5 11.40 6.09 -4.19
N ALA A 6 11.10 5.44 -3.08
CA ALA A 6 11.22 6.05 -1.75
C ALA A 6 12.69 6.34 -1.41
N LEU A 7 13.59 5.37 -1.64
CA LEU A 7 15.02 5.53 -1.41
C LEU A 7 15.64 6.63 -2.28
N LEU A 8 15.31 6.68 -3.57
CA LEU A 8 15.82 7.71 -4.49
C LEU A 8 15.38 9.11 -4.06
N ARG A 9 14.11 9.29 -3.68
CA ARG A 9 13.62 10.58 -3.16
C ARG A 9 14.29 10.98 -1.85
N ALA A 10 14.54 10.00 -0.97
CA ALA A 10 15.26 10.27 0.28
C ALA A 10 16.72 10.63 0.02
N ALA A 11 17.36 10.04 -0.99
CA ALA A 11 18.73 10.34 -1.40
C ALA A 11 18.90 11.79 -1.90
N ASP A 12 17.89 12.33 -2.58
CA ASP A 12 17.89 13.74 -3.01
C ASP A 12 17.91 14.72 -1.82
N VAL A 13 17.37 14.31 -0.67
CA VAL A 13 17.25 15.15 0.54
C VAL A 13 18.37 14.90 1.54
N LEU A 14 18.99 13.72 1.51
CA LEU A 14 20.03 13.25 2.42
C LEU A 14 21.31 12.86 1.65
N PRO A 15 21.96 13.79 0.96
CA PRO A 15 23.14 13.44 0.16
C PRO A 15 24.26 12.92 1.06
N GLY A 16 25.01 11.94 0.57
CA GLY A 16 26.14 11.36 1.28
C GLY A 16 25.81 10.39 2.41
N THR A 17 24.52 10.08 2.62
CA THR A 17 24.03 9.16 3.66
C THR A 17 23.61 7.82 3.05
N ALA A 18 24.01 6.71 3.65
CA ALA A 18 23.44 5.41 3.30
C ALA A 18 21.97 5.35 3.73
N LEU A 19 21.11 4.80 2.87
CA LEU A 19 19.68 4.71 3.15
C LEU A 19 19.24 3.26 3.07
N GLN A 20 18.61 2.77 4.12
CA GLN A 20 18.06 1.42 4.18
C GLN A 20 16.53 1.48 4.23
N ALA A 21 15.88 0.74 3.37
CA ALA A 21 14.43 0.61 3.43
C ALA A 21 14.01 -0.06 4.75
N ALA A 22 12.88 0.38 5.32
CA ALA A 22 12.31 -0.22 6.52
C ALA A 22 10.79 -0.31 6.39
N PHE A 23 10.22 -1.49 6.63
CA PHE A 23 8.78 -1.72 6.72
C PHE A 23 8.39 -1.93 8.17
N CYS A 24 7.49 -1.08 8.71
CA CYS A 24 7.07 -1.11 10.12
C CYS A 24 8.25 -1.11 11.13
N GLY A 25 9.37 -0.46 10.76
CA GLY A 25 10.57 -0.39 11.59
C GLY A 25 11.57 -1.53 11.36
N GLU A 26 11.20 -2.58 10.63
CA GLU A 26 12.10 -3.68 10.28
C GLU A 26 12.93 -3.31 9.05
N PRO A 27 14.28 -3.26 9.17
CA PRO A 27 15.14 -2.95 8.04
C PRO A 27 15.27 -4.13 7.06
N GLY A 28 15.31 -3.82 5.77
CA GLY A 28 15.46 -4.84 4.73
C GLY A 28 16.19 -4.31 3.49
N HIS A 29 15.87 -4.85 2.34
CA HIS A 29 16.52 -4.54 1.07
C HIS A 29 15.61 -3.72 0.14
N PRO A 30 16.20 -2.96 -0.81
CA PRO A 30 17.63 -2.70 -1.00
C PRO A 30 18.18 -1.62 -0.05
N VAL A 31 19.50 -1.50 -0.02
CA VAL A 31 20.22 -0.38 0.62
C VAL A 31 20.75 0.54 -0.47
N TYR A 32 20.47 1.84 -0.36
CA TYR A 32 21.09 2.86 -1.20
C TYR A 32 22.44 3.28 -0.61
N LEU A 33 23.49 3.24 -1.42
CA LEU A 33 24.85 3.61 -1.03
C LEU A 33 25.35 4.76 -1.93
N PRO A 34 25.58 5.96 -1.39
CA PRO A 34 26.24 7.03 -2.13
C PRO A 34 27.67 6.62 -2.50
N LEU A 35 28.13 7.01 -3.67
CA LEU A 35 29.50 6.73 -4.15
C LEU A 35 30.58 7.23 -3.18
N SER A 36 30.32 8.29 -2.42
CA SER A 36 31.23 8.82 -1.42
C SER A 36 31.58 7.85 -0.28
N LEU A 37 30.72 6.84 -0.03
CA LEU A 37 30.94 5.80 0.99
C LEU A 37 31.73 4.60 0.48
N VAL A 38 31.91 4.45 -0.82
CA VAL A 38 32.63 3.30 -1.43
C VAL A 38 34.03 3.13 -0.86
N PRO A 39 34.87 4.18 -0.71
CA PRO A 39 36.21 3.99 -0.14
C PRO A 39 36.20 3.43 1.29
N ALA A 40 35.26 3.88 2.13
CA ALA A 40 35.13 3.36 3.51
C ALA A 40 34.65 1.90 3.53
N ILE A 41 33.73 1.53 2.64
CA ILE A 41 33.24 0.15 2.49
C ILE A 41 34.37 -0.78 2.01
N LEU A 42 35.14 -0.36 1.03
CA LEU A 42 36.27 -1.15 0.50
C LEU A 42 37.43 -1.28 1.47
N ALA A 43 37.60 -0.34 2.40
CA ALA A 43 38.62 -0.40 3.46
C ALA A 43 38.22 -1.32 4.63
N HIS A 44 36.99 -1.81 4.67
CA HIS A 44 36.48 -2.70 5.73
C HIS A 44 37.10 -4.09 5.62
N ASP A 45 37.35 -4.75 6.74
CA ASP A 45 37.98 -6.07 6.83
C ASP A 45 37.13 -7.25 6.33
N GLY A 46 35.89 -6.97 5.87
CA GLY A 46 34.95 -7.95 5.36
C GLY A 46 34.17 -8.72 6.42
N ARG A 47 34.45 -8.53 7.71
CA ARG A 47 33.69 -9.20 8.77
C ARG A 47 32.23 -8.77 8.74
N GLU A 48 31.31 -9.72 8.84
CA GLU A 48 29.86 -9.52 8.71
C GLU A 48 29.43 -8.88 7.36
N GLY A 49 30.28 -8.94 6.34
CA GLY A 49 30.00 -8.46 4.99
C GLY A 49 29.62 -6.99 4.94
N LEU A 50 28.62 -6.65 4.09
CA LEU A 50 28.15 -5.27 3.94
C LEU A 50 27.55 -4.70 5.24
N ARG A 51 26.90 -5.53 6.05
CA ARG A 51 26.32 -5.13 7.34
C ARG A 51 27.40 -4.59 8.28
N GLY A 52 28.56 -5.29 8.38
CA GLY A 52 29.69 -4.83 9.18
C GLY A 52 30.27 -3.51 8.66
N ALA A 53 30.44 -3.39 7.35
CA ALA A 53 30.92 -2.16 6.73
C ALA A 53 29.98 -0.97 6.98
N LEU A 54 28.67 -1.17 6.95
CA LEU A 54 27.67 -0.15 7.20
C LEU A 54 27.55 0.27 8.68
N ALA A 55 27.98 -0.57 9.62
CA ALA A 55 27.94 -0.24 11.05
C ALA A 55 28.79 1.00 11.39
N SER A 56 29.80 1.31 10.58
CA SER A 56 30.71 2.43 10.76
C SER A 56 30.37 3.69 9.95
N VAL A 57 29.32 3.65 9.12
CA VAL A 57 28.93 4.77 8.26
C VAL A 57 27.53 5.31 8.63
N PRO A 58 27.25 6.61 8.36
CA PRO A 58 25.92 7.15 8.57
C PRO A 58 24.88 6.39 7.73
N CYS A 59 23.97 5.71 8.39
CA CYS A 59 22.86 5.00 7.75
C CYS A 59 21.53 5.48 8.35
N ARG A 60 20.54 5.77 7.48
CA ARG A 60 19.19 6.19 7.86
C ARG A 60 18.17 5.20 7.30
N GLN A 61 17.20 4.85 8.13
CA GLN A 61 16.04 4.08 7.68
C GLN A 61 15.06 4.98 6.96
N VAL A 62 14.53 4.48 5.84
CA VAL A 62 13.49 5.12 5.02
C VAL A 62 12.23 4.27 5.13
N PRO A 63 11.16 4.78 5.76
CA PRO A 63 9.91 4.04 5.86
C PRO A 63 9.30 3.80 4.48
N VAL A 64 8.92 2.56 4.21
CA VAL A 64 8.27 2.15 2.94
C VAL A 64 7.01 1.33 3.22
N ALA A 65 6.03 1.41 2.31
CA ALA A 65 4.81 0.60 2.35
C ALA A 65 4.94 -0.63 1.43
N ASP A 66 6.00 -1.41 1.61
CA ASP A 66 6.36 -2.54 0.75
C ASP A 66 6.98 -3.64 1.61
N ALA A 67 6.14 -4.56 2.09
CA ALA A 67 6.59 -5.68 2.93
C ALA A 67 7.46 -6.68 2.16
N ALA A 68 7.37 -6.70 0.82
CA ALA A 68 8.19 -7.60 0.00
C ALA A 68 9.70 -7.32 0.11
N MET A 69 10.06 -6.12 0.58
CA MET A 69 11.47 -5.79 0.85
C MET A 69 12.11 -6.61 1.99
N LEU A 70 11.30 -7.34 2.76
CA LEU A 70 11.74 -8.26 3.81
C LEU A 70 11.83 -9.73 3.35
N LEU A 71 11.37 -10.02 2.12
CA LEU A 71 11.33 -11.38 1.60
C LEU A 71 12.65 -11.72 0.90
N ASP A 72 13.13 -12.91 1.19
CA ASP A 72 14.23 -13.54 0.44
C ASP A 72 13.68 -14.48 -0.64
N MET A 73 14.51 -14.86 -1.60
CA MET A 73 14.14 -15.73 -2.72
C MET A 73 15.14 -16.91 -2.82
N ASP A 74 15.35 -17.57 -1.69
CA ASP A 74 16.37 -18.62 -1.55
C ASP A 74 15.81 -20.04 -1.80
N THR A 75 14.47 -20.19 -1.80
CA THR A 75 13.79 -21.47 -2.06
C THR A 75 12.75 -21.37 -3.16
N PRO A 76 12.38 -22.51 -3.83
CA PRO A 76 11.31 -22.53 -4.83
C PRO A 76 9.97 -22.04 -4.28
N GLU A 77 9.64 -22.30 -3.03
CA GLU A 77 8.42 -21.89 -2.36
C GLU A 77 8.39 -20.35 -2.21
N GLN A 78 9.48 -19.74 -1.73
CA GLN A 78 9.62 -18.29 -1.64
C GLN A 78 9.52 -17.62 -3.02
N TYR A 79 10.05 -18.25 -4.07
CA TYR A 79 9.90 -17.78 -5.43
C TYR A 79 8.44 -17.79 -5.90
N ALA A 80 7.70 -18.85 -5.60
CA ALA A 80 6.28 -18.95 -5.93
C ALA A 80 5.45 -17.86 -5.22
N ASP A 81 5.70 -17.63 -3.93
CA ASP A 81 5.05 -16.57 -3.14
C ASP A 81 5.33 -15.18 -3.73
N LEU A 82 6.57 -14.94 -4.17
CA LEU A 82 6.94 -13.68 -4.83
C LEU A 82 6.29 -13.51 -6.21
N GLN A 83 6.08 -14.61 -6.97
CA GLN A 83 5.36 -14.57 -8.24
C GLN A 83 3.88 -14.19 -8.03
N ASP A 84 3.21 -14.79 -7.05
CA ASP A 84 1.82 -14.47 -6.71
C ASP A 84 1.68 -12.99 -6.28
N ARG A 85 2.63 -12.53 -5.48
CA ARG A 85 2.71 -11.14 -5.07
C ARG A 85 2.95 -10.21 -6.26
N ALA A 86 3.83 -10.58 -7.18
CA ALA A 86 4.10 -9.80 -8.39
C ALA A 86 2.87 -9.69 -9.30
N ALA A 87 2.01 -10.68 -9.33
CA ALA A 87 0.73 -10.63 -10.04
C ALA A 87 -0.22 -9.55 -9.49
N CYS A 88 -0.12 -9.25 -8.19
CA CYS A 88 -0.92 -8.23 -7.50
C CYS A 88 -0.14 -6.92 -7.24
N HIS A 89 0.92 -6.64 -8.00
CA HIS A 89 1.84 -5.50 -7.79
C HIS A 89 1.19 -4.11 -7.80
N ASP A 90 -0.02 -3.98 -8.33
CA ASP A 90 -0.82 -2.74 -8.37
C ASP A 90 -1.67 -2.53 -7.10
N ALA A 91 -1.67 -3.50 -6.20
CA ALA A 91 -2.40 -3.44 -4.95
C ALA A 91 -1.45 -3.67 -3.77
N LEU A 92 -1.64 -2.91 -2.70
CA LEU A 92 -0.99 -3.18 -1.42
C LEU A 92 -1.60 -4.44 -0.79
N THR A 93 -0.81 -5.19 -0.05
CA THR A 93 -1.38 -6.17 0.89
C THR A 93 -2.09 -5.44 2.02
N ARG A 94 -2.82 -6.19 2.84
CA ARG A 94 -3.44 -5.64 4.05
C ARG A 94 -2.39 -4.96 4.94
N ASP A 95 -1.31 -5.64 5.28
CA ASP A 95 -0.27 -5.14 6.19
C ASP A 95 0.41 -3.89 5.63
N GLU A 96 0.62 -3.84 4.32
CA GLU A 96 1.18 -2.66 3.66
C GLU A 96 0.22 -1.47 3.68
N ALA A 97 -1.06 -1.71 3.44
CA ALA A 97 -2.07 -0.67 3.51
C ALA A 97 -2.23 -0.14 4.94
N GLU A 98 -2.26 -1.03 5.93
CA GLU A 98 -2.29 -0.65 7.35
C GLU A 98 -1.03 0.12 7.75
N GLY A 99 0.15 -0.34 7.35
CA GLY A 99 1.43 0.36 7.56
C GLY A 99 1.44 1.75 6.94
N LEU A 100 0.90 1.89 5.72
CA LEU A 100 0.78 3.18 5.04
C LEU A 100 -0.19 4.13 5.77
N LEU A 101 -1.32 3.61 6.27
CA LEU A 101 -2.27 4.40 7.06
C LEU A 101 -1.63 4.91 8.37
N LEU A 102 -0.85 4.07 9.05
CA LEU A 102 -0.12 4.46 10.26
C LEU A 102 0.92 5.54 9.95
N GLN A 103 1.72 5.37 8.88
CA GLN A 103 2.70 6.37 8.42
C GLN A 103 2.03 7.70 8.04
N ALA A 104 0.83 7.66 7.47
CA ALA A 104 0.04 8.84 7.15
C ALA A 104 -0.59 9.52 8.38
N GLY A 105 -0.45 8.96 9.58
CA GLY A 105 -1.01 9.50 10.82
C GLY A 105 -2.53 9.38 10.91
N VAL A 106 -3.13 8.39 10.22
CA VAL A 106 -4.58 8.18 10.28
C VAL A 106 -4.98 7.81 11.71
N PRO A 107 -5.92 8.56 12.35
CA PRO A 107 -6.29 8.32 13.73
C PRO A 107 -7.05 6.98 13.87
N GLU A 108 -7.03 6.40 15.07
CA GLU A 108 -7.61 5.07 15.37
C GLU A 108 -9.05 4.89 14.85
N ARG A 109 -9.89 5.93 14.99
CA ARG A 109 -11.26 5.90 14.43
C ARG A 109 -11.25 5.73 12.90
N GLY A 110 -10.30 6.38 12.22
CA GLY A 110 -10.10 6.26 10.77
C GLY A 110 -9.62 4.87 10.40
N LEU A 111 -8.67 4.31 11.16
CA LEU A 111 -8.17 2.95 10.96
C LEU A 111 -9.30 1.91 11.08
N ARG A 112 -10.15 2.00 12.12
CA ARG A 112 -11.30 1.10 12.27
C ARG A 112 -12.27 1.19 11.09
N HIS A 113 -12.53 2.39 10.59
CA HIS A 113 -13.37 2.59 9.40
C HIS A 113 -12.72 2.00 8.15
N ALA A 114 -11.45 2.28 7.93
CA ALA A 114 -10.67 1.75 6.80
C ALA A 114 -10.69 0.22 6.77
N LEU A 115 -10.44 -0.43 7.91
CA LEU A 115 -10.50 -1.88 8.06
C LEU A 115 -11.88 -2.46 7.72
N ALA A 116 -12.94 -1.81 8.17
CA ALA A 116 -14.30 -2.24 7.85
C ALA A 116 -14.60 -2.12 6.36
N VAL A 117 -14.25 -0.99 5.75
CA VAL A 117 -14.48 -0.75 4.32
C VAL A 117 -13.66 -1.71 3.46
N GLY A 118 -12.37 -1.92 3.78
CA GLY A 118 -11.51 -2.87 3.07
C GLY A 118 -12.09 -4.29 3.07
N ARG A 119 -12.48 -4.80 4.24
CA ARG A 119 -13.09 -6.14 4.36
C ARG A 119 -14.40 -6.28 3.59
N VAL A 120 -15.26 -5.26 3.63
CA VAL A 120 -16.52 -5.29 2.89
C VAL A 120 -16.27 -5.24 1.38
N ALA A 121 -15.34 -4.41 0.91
CA ALA A 121 -14.98 -4.32 -0.50
C ALA A 121 -14.39 -5.64 -1.03
N GLU A 122 -13.50 -6.27 -0.25
CA GLU A 122 -12.94 -7.59 -0.54
C GLU A 122 -14.04 -8.66 -0.66
N ALA A 123 -14.92 -8.75 0.33
CA ALA A 123 -16.00 -9.72 0.35
C ALA A 123 -17.00 -9.53 -0.81
N LEU A 124 -17.36 -8.29 -1.12
CA LEU A 124 -18.23 -7.98 -2.26
C LEU A 124 -17.58 -8.36 -3.59
N CYS A 125 -16.27 -8.12 -3.74
CA CYS A 125 -15.54 -8.45 -4.95
C CYS A 125 -15.44 -9.97 -5.13
N ALA A 126 -15.11 -10.70 -4.07
CA ALA A 126 -15.04 -12.16 -4.07
C ALA A 126 -16.40 -12.80 -4.40
N ALA A 127 -17.49 -12.34 -3.74
CA ALA A 127 -18.83 -12.84 -3.99
C ALA A 127 -19.31 -12.55 -5.42
N LEU A 128 -18.96 -11.39 -5.97
CA LEU A 128 -19.31 -11.04 -7.35
C LEU A 128 -18.55 -11.90 -8.36
N ALA A 129 -17.29 -12.19 -8.11
CA ALA A 129 -16.48 -13.08 -8.95
C ALA A 129 -17.03 -14.51 -8.92
N GLU A 130 -17.36 -15.02 -7.73
CA GLU A 130 -18.00 -16.34 -7.55
C GLU A 130 -19.33 -16.42 -8.30
N ALA A 131 -20.20 -15.43 -8.16
CA ALA A 131 -21.50 -15.39 -8.86
C ALA A 131 -21.36 -15.36 -10.39
N ARG A 132 -20.21 -14.92 -10.92
CA ARG A 132 -19.87 -14.92 -12.34
C ARG A 132 -19.12 -16.18 -12.80
N GLY A 133 -18.77 -17.08 -11.87
CA GLY A 133 -17.91 -18.22 -12.17
C GLY A 133 -16.47 -17.83 -12.52
N GLU A 134 -16.01 -16.67 -12.07
CA GLU A 134 -14.70 -16.09 -12.35
C GLU A 134 -13.76 -16.26 -11.14
N LYS A 135 -12.44 -16.38 -11.41
CA LYS A 135 -11.41 -16.19 -10.39
C LYS A 135 -10.83 -14.80 -10.57
N ALA A 136 -10.94 -13.95 -9.57
CA ALA A 136 -10.50 -12.55 -9.65
C ALA A 136 -9.60 -12.13 -8.46
N PRO A 137 -8.49 -12.86 -8.16
CA PRO A 137 -7.65 -12.55 -6.99
C PRO A 137 -7.05 -11.14 -7.07
N VAL A 138 -6.63 -10.69 -8.25
CA VAL A 138 -6.06 -9.36 -8.46
C VAL A 138 -7.08 -8.25 -8.20
N GLU A 139 -8.31 -8.41 -8.66
CA GLU A 139 -9.39 -7.44 -8.42
C GLU A 139 -9.82 -7.43 -6.95
N THR A 140 -9.85 -8.60 -6.30
CA THR A 140 -10.16 -8.72 -4.87
C THR A 140 -9.10 -8.06 -4.00
N ALA A 141 -7.81 -8.28 -4.28
CA ALA A 141 -6.71 -7.60 -3.62
C ALA A 141 -6.77 -6.07 -3.82
N LEU A 142 -7.08 -5.63 -5.04
CA LEU A 142 -7.25 -4.22 -5.36
C LEU A 142 -8.43 -3.59 -4.61
N ALA A 143 -9.56 -4.30 -4.48
CA ALA A 143 -10.72 -3.85 -3.73
C ALA A 143 -10.41 -3.70 -2.24
N LEU A 144 -9.73 -4.70 -1.64
CA LEU A 144 -9.26 -4.64 -0.25
C LEU A 144 -8.37 -3.43 -0.02
N ALA A 145 -7.27 -3.32 -0.78
CA ALA A 145 -6.26 -2.28 -0.59
C ALA A 145 -6.82 -0.88 -0.81
N SER A 146 -7.66 -0.71 -1.86
CA SER A 146 -8.30 0.58 -2.14
C SER A 146 -9.35 0.94 -1.09
N GLY A 147 -10.10 -0.06 -0.59
CA GLY A 147 -11.04 0.12 0.52
C GLY A 147 -10.35 0.51 1.82
N LEU A 148 -9.19 -0.08 2.14
CA LEU A 148 -8.37 0.32 3.27
C LEU A 148 -7.89 1.77 3.14
N THR A 149 -7.46 2.19 1.97
CA THR A 149 -6.79 3.49 1.77
C THR A 149 -7.72 4.60 1.26
N HIS A 150 -9.02 4.35 1.04
CA HIS A 150 -9.94 5.30 0.42
C HIS A 150 -9.98 6.68 1.11
N ASP A 151 -9.88 6.71 2.42
CA ASP A 151 -9.93 7.91 3.27
C ASP A 151 -8.53 8.30 3.84
N ILE A 152 -7.42 7.85 3.25
CA ILE A 152 -6.06 8.06 3.78
C ILE A 152 -5.70 9.54 4.00
N CYS A 153 -6.25 10.45 3.21
CA CYS A 153 -6.06 11.90 3.35
C CYS A 153 -7.27 12.59 4.01
N LYS A 154 -8.10 11.86 4.76
CA LYS A 154 -9.29 12.44 5.42
C LYS A 154 -8.91 13.59 6.34
N GLY A 155 -9.66 14.70 6.23
CA GLY A 155 -9.37 15.94 6.94
C GLY A 155 -8.71 17.02 6.08
N VAL A 156 -8.20 16.65 4.91
CA VAL A 156 -7.70 17.58 3.89
C VAL A 156 -8.84 17.93 2.93
N HIS A 157 -8.95 19.19 2.52
CA HIS A 157 -9.93 19.59 1.49
C HIS A 157 -9.67 18.84 0.18
N GLY A 158 -10.69 18.21 -0.38
CA GLY A 158 -10.53 17.33 -1.56
C GLY A 158 -9.69 16.10 -1.25
N HIS A 159 -9.94 15.47 -0.09
CA HIS A 159 -9.17 14.31 0.40
C HIS A 159 -9.17 13.14 -0.58
N GLU A 160 -10.21 12.97 -1.38
CA GLU A 160 -10.31 11.95 -2.43
C GLU A 160 -9.19 12.14 -3.48
N ALA A 161 -9.10 13.34 -4.02
CA ALA A 161 -8.06 13.68 -4.99
C ALA A 161 -6.66 13.71 -4.34
N ALA A 162 -6.57 14.13 -3.07
CA ALA A 162 -5.30 14.12 -2.33
C ALA A 162 -4.80 12.68 -2.09
N GLY A 163 -5.68 11.77 -1.69
CA GLY A 163 -5.40 10.34 -1.53
C GLY A 163 -4.98 9.70 -2.86
N GLY A 164 -5.72 9.98 -3.94
CA GLY A 164 -5.35 9.54 -5.28
C GLY A 164 -3.95 10.01 -5.70
N ARG A 165 -3.63 11.30 -5.49
CA ARG A 165 -2.27 11.82 -5.78
C ARG A 165 -1.18 11.16 -4.93
N LEU A 166 -1.45 10.89 -3.66
CA LEU A 166 -0.52 10.18 -2.79
C LEU A 166 -0.20 8.80 -3.34
N LEU A 167 -1.23 8.00 -3.64
CA LEU A 167 -1.07 6.64 -4.19
C LEU A 167 -0.41 6.65 -5.58
N ALA A 168 -0.76 7.59 -6.44
CA ALA A 168 -0.11 7.76 -7.75
C ALA A 168 1.41 8.04 -7.61
N ARG A 169 1.80 8.90 -6.67
CA ARG A 169 3.22 9.14 -6.36
C ARG A 169 3.94 7.89 -5.87
N LEU A 170 3.25 7.02 -5.16
CA LEU A 170 3.77 5.72 -4.75
C LEU A 170 3.82 4.71 -5.91
N GLY A 171 3.27 5.02 -7.10
CA GLY A 171 3.25 4.14 -8.26
C GLY A 171 2.05 3.18 -8.30
N LEU A 172 1.06 3.37 -7.42
CA LEU A 172 -0.15 2.56 -7.29
C LEU A 172 -1.29 3.17 -8.14
N ALA A 173 -1.12 3.18 -9.45
CA ALA A 173 -1.98 3.91 -10.37
C ALA A 173 -3.46 3.46 -10.33
N ARG A 174 -3.72 2.15 -10.26
CA ARG A 174 -5.09 1.61 -10.19
C ARG A 174 -5.77 1.99 -8.88
N MET A 175 -5.09 1.83 -7.74
CA MET A 175 -5.59 2.26 -6.44
C MET A 175 -5.85 3.77 -6.42
N ALA A 176 -4.94 4.56 -6.99
CA ALA A 176 -5.07 6.02 -7.08
C ALA A 176 -6.36 6.44 -7.79
N THR A 177 -6.73 5.78 -8.88
CA THR A 177 -7.95 6.03 -9.63
C THR A 177 -9.20 5.71 -8.80
N ILE A 178 -9.20 4.57 -8.11
CA ILE A 178 -10.31 4.14 -7.26
C ILE A 178 -10.49 5.11 -6.09
N VAL A 179 -9.41 5.45 -5.40
CA VAL A 179 -9.45 6.33 -4.23
C VAL A 179 -9.86 7.76 -4.61
N ALA A 180 -9.39 8.27 -5.75
CA ALA A 180 -9.78 9.61 -6.22
C ALA A 180 -11.28 9.75 -6.50
N ALA A 181 -11.97 8.66 -6.83
CA ALA A 181 -13.38 8.66 -7.24
C ALA A 181 -14.32 7.94 -6.26
N HIS A 182 -13.87 7.61 -5.04
CA HIS A 182 -14.67 6.80 -4.12
C HIS A 182 -15.93 7.48 -3.56
N ARG A 183 -16.09 8.79 -3.72
CA ARG A 183 -17.20 9.55 -3.14
C ARG A 183 -18.43 9.60 -4.01
N ASP A 184 -18.25 9.91 -5.28
CA ASP A 184 -19.35 10.14 -6.23
C ASP A 184 -19.14 9.29 -7.48
N GLN A 185 -20.04 8.35 -7.72
CA GLN A 185 -20.01 7.50 -8.89
C GLN A 185 -21.36 7.49 -9.60
N SER A 186 -21.31 7.65 -10.91
CA SER A 186 -22.40 7.32 -11.80
C SER A 186 -22.06 6.02 -12.52
N VAL A 187 -22.83 4.97 -12.27
CA VAL A 187 -22.60 3.65 -12.86
C VAL A 187 -23.69 3.39 -13.89
N PRO A 188 -23.37 3.40 -15.20
CA PRO A 188 -24.32 2.98 -16.24
C PRO A 188 -24.75 1.53 -16.00
N ALA A 189 -26.03 1.22 -16.34
CA ALA A 189 -26.60 -0.11 -16.09
C ALA A 189 -25.83 -1.26 -16.77
N GLU A 190 -25.20 -0.97 -17.92
CA GLU A 190 -24.46 -1.93 -18.73
C GLU A 190 -23.00 -2.11 -18.27
N LYS A 191 -22.53 -1.29 -17.32
CA LYS A 191 -21.14 -1.35 -16.85
C LYS A 191 -20.91 -2.57 -15.99
N LYS A 192 -19.88 -3.37 -16.32
CA LYS A 192 -19.41 -4.44 -15.45
C LYS A 192 -18.85 -3.83 -14.15
N LEU A 193 -19.42 -4.19 -13.00
CA LEU A 193 -18.94 -3.77 -11.69
C LEU A 193 -17.56 -4.38 -11.42
N GLY A 194 -16.67 -3.59 -10.85
CA GLY A 194 -15.33 -3.99 -10.44
C GLY A 194 -14.95 -3.35 -9.10
N ALA A 195 -13.68 -3.41 -8.74
CA ALA A 195 -13.17 -2.89 -7.47
C ALA A 195 -13.58 -1.42 -7.23
N HIS A 196 -13.64 -0.61 -8.28
CA HIS A 196 -13.97 0.80 -8.21
C HIS A 196 -15.38 1.04 -7.61
N GLU A 197 -16.42 0.39 -8.17
CA GLU A 197 -17.80 0.52 -7.72
C GLU A 197 -18.01 -0.15 -6.37
N LEU A 198 -17.30 -1.26 -6.12
CA LEU A 198 -17.42 -2.01 -4.88
C LEU A 198 -16.81 -1.29 -3.68
N VAL A 199 -15.72 -0.55 -3.87
CA VAL A 199 -15.14 0.31 -2.81
C VAL A 199 -16.11 1.44 -2.44
N TYR A 200 -16.71 2.10 -3.44
CA TYR A 200 -17.77 3.08 -3.20
C TYR A 200 -18.93 2.50 -2.39
N LEU A 201 -19.42 1.33 -2.80
CA LEU A 201 -20.53 0.66 -2.12
C LEU A 201 -20.14 0.24 -0.69
N ALA A 202 -18.95 -0.31 -0.51
CA ALA A 202 -18.42 -0.73 0.79
C ALA A 202 -18.38 0.43 1.79
N ASP A 203 -17.93 1.63 1.37
CA ASP A 203 -17.98 2.81 2.23
C ASP A 203 -19.42 3.14 2.68
N LYS A 204 -20.43 2.94 1.80
CA LYS A 204 -21.84 3.18 2.16
C LYS A 204 -22.39 2.13 3.14
N TYR A 205 -21.83 0.92 3.16
CA TYR A 205 -22.15 -0.11 4.16
C TYR A 205 -21.44 0.10 5.50
N CYS A 206 -20.46 1.01 5.60
CA CYS A 206 -19.65 1.21 6.82
C CYS A 206 -19.87 2.60 7.42
N ARG A 207 -20.01 2.68 8.74
CA ARG A 207 -20.05 3.93 9.50
C ARG A 207 -19.22 3.79 10.77
N GLY A 208 -18.07 4.49 10.83
CA GLY A 208 -17.22 4.48 12.02
C GLY A 208 -16.70 3.09 12.43
N GLY A 209 -16.52 2.17 11.46
CA GLY A 209 -16.07 0.80 11.71
C GLY A 209 -17.18 -0.21 11.93
N ILE A 210 -18.45 0.20 11.87
CA ILE A 210 -19.63 -0.68 12.05
C ILE A 210 -20.34 -0.83 10.70
N TRP A 211 -20.78 -2.06 10.40
CA TRP A 211 -21.62 -2.33 9.25
C TRP A 211 -23.04 -1.75 9.46
N VAL A 212 -23.56 -1.07 8.45
CA VAL A 212 -24.92 -0.51 8.45
C VAL A 212 -25.62 -0.81 7.13
N PRO A 213 -26.91 -1.20 7.12
CA PRO A 213 -27.64 -1.37 5.87
C PRO A 213 -27.64 -0.08 5.03
N VAL A 214 -27.37 -0.20 3.74
CA VAL A 214 -27.31 0.95 2.80
C VAL A 214 -28.61 1.76 2.83
N ALA A 215 -29.78 1.08 2.87
CA ALA A 215 -31.07 1.76 2.99
C ALA A 215 -31.14 2.71 4.20
N ARG A 216 -30.57 2.35 5.35
CA ARG A 216 -30.50 3.20 6.54
C ARG A 216 -29.63 4.42 6.35
N ARG A 217 -28.54 4.27 5.57
CA ARG A 217 -27.60 5.37 5.29
C ARG A 217 -28.25 6.46 4.41
N PHE A 218 -29.09 6.06 3.46
CA PHE A 218 -29.75 6.98 2.54
C PHE A 218 -31.10 7.52 3.06
N ALA A 219 -31.74 6.86 4.01
CA ALA A 219 -32.97 7.35 4.64
C ALA A 219 -32.78 8.56 5.56
N GLN A 220 -31.52 8.93 5.89
CA GLN A 220 -31.17 10.05 6.77
C GLN A 220 -30.67 11.30 6.01
N LYS A 221 -30.83 11.34 4.68
CA LYS A 221 -30.62 12.51 3.85
C LYS A 221 -31.94 13.08 3.39
#